data_9a81780933ba0f6510b5163e7399a088
#
_entry.id   9a81780933ba0f6510b5163e7399a088
#
_cell.length_a   1.000
_cell.length_b   1.000
_cell.length_c   1.000
_cell.angle_alpha   90.00
_cell.angle_beta   90.00
_cell.angle_gamma   90.00
#
_symmetry.space_group_name_H-M   'P 1'
#
loop_
_entity.id
_entity.type
_entity.pdbx_description
1 polymer ?
#
loop_
_entity_poly.entity_id
_entity_poly.type
_entity_poly.pdbx_seq_one_letter_code
_entity_poly.pdbx_strand_id
1 'polypeptide(L)'
;RMIKEGDFEAALAVARDQVEGGAQIIDVNMDEGMIDGKEAMVKFLNLIASEPYIARVPVMIDSSKWEIIEAGLKVVQGKGVVNSISLKEGEAAFVHHAKLIKRYGAAVIVMAFDEKGQADNYERRIEICKRSYDILVNEVHFPAEDIIFDPNIFPVATGMEEHKLNALDFFRATKWIRENLPYAGVSGGVSNVSFSFRGNDKVREAMHSAFLYHAIKNGMTMGIVNPEMLEIYDEIDKNLLEHVEDVLLNRREDATERLLDLAESFKGDFKANEKAIQEWRSGSVQERLTHSMVKGIDEFIEIDVEEARATSEKAIDVIEINLMAGMNVVGDLFGSGKMFLPQVV
;
A
#
# COMPACT_ATOMS: atom_id res chain seq x y z
N ARG A 1 -4.12 -12.70 -16.13
CA ARG A 1 -4.39 -12.77 -17.58
C ARG A 1 -3.10 -13.02 -18.33
N MET A 2 -2.12 -12.09 -18.30
CA MET A 2 -0.85 -12.16 -19.05
C MET A 2 -0.11 -13.50 -18.82
N ILE A 3 0.07 -13.91 -17.56
CA ILE A 3 0.73 -15.17 -17.20
C ILE A 3 -0.02 -16.39 -17.81
N LYS A 4 -1.37 -16.38 -17.76
CA LYS A 4 -2.20 -17.44 -18.36
C LYS A 4 -2.04 -17.55 -19.87
N GLU A 5 -1.83 -16.42 -20.54
CA GLU A 5 -1.58 -16.34 -21.99
C GLU A 5 -0.09 -16.60 -22.34
N GLY A 6 0.77 -16.78 -21.33
CA GLY A 6 2.21 -17.01 -21.50
C GLY A 6 3.03 -15.75 -21.76
N ASP A 7 2.40 -14.58 -21.66
CA ASP A 7 3.03 -13.28 -21.90
C ASP A 7 3.73 -12.77 -20.62
N PHE A 8 4.88 -13.33 -20.32
CA PHE A 8 5.69 -12.95 -19.18
C PHE A 8 6.40 -11.59 -19.38
N GLU A 9 6.59 -11.17 -20.62
CA GLU A 9 7.21 -9.88 -20.93
C GLU A 9 6.28 -8.72 -20.53
N ALA A 10 4.99 -8.81 -20.89
CA ALA A 10 3.99 -7.84 -20.45
C ALA A 10 3.83 -7.85 -18.92
N ALA A 11 3.92 -9.01 -18.26
CA ALA A 11 3.89 -9.08 -16.80
C ALA A 11 5.12 -8.43 -16.14
N LEU A 12 6.31 -8.54 -16.75
CA LEU A 12 7.51 -7.82 -16.30
C LEU A 12 7.39 -6.30 -16.47
N ALA A 13 6.75 -5.86 -17.56
CA ALA A 13 6.49 -4.43 -17.76
C ALA A 13 5.62 -3.87 -16.61
N VAL A 14 4.56 -4.58 -16.21
CA VAL A 14 3.74 -4.19 -15.04
C VAL A 14 4.59 -4.11 -13.77
N ALA A 15 5.47 -5.07 -13.52
CA ALA A 15 6.35 -5.02 -12.35
C ALA A 15 7.32 -3.83 -12.40
N ARG A 16 7.80 -3.47 -13.59
CA ARG A 16 8.65 -2.29 -13.80
C ARG A 16 7.88 -1.00 -13.50
N ASP A 17 6.67 -0.85 -14.04
CA ASP A 17 5.81 0.32 -13.82
C ASP A 17 5.51 0.51 -12.32
N GLN A 18 5.30 -0.58 -11.59
CA GLN A 18 5.11 -0.53 -10.13
C GLN A 18 6.36 0.02 -9.40
N VAL A 19 7.55 -0.41 -9.80
CA VAL A 19 8.81 0.08 -9.22
C VAL A 19 9.05 1.55 -9.60
N GLU A 20 8.78 1.92 -10.84
CA GLU A 20 8.84 3.31 -11.32
C GLU A 20 7.82 4.20 -10.60
N GLY A 21 6.62 3.69 -10.32
CA GLY A 21 5.59 4.34 -9.52
C GLY A 21 5.89 4.38 -8.01
N GLY A 22 7.10 3.97 -7.58
CA GLY A 22 7.59 4.11 -6.21
C GLY A 22 7.26 2.95 -5.27
N ALA A 23 6.87 1.78 -5.79
CA ALA A 23 6.71 0.58 -4.95
C ALA A 23 8.06 0.16 -4.34
N GLN A 24 8.09 -0.09 -3.02
CA GLN A 24 9.28 -0.53 -2.30
C GLN A 24 9.37 -2.05 -2.19
N ILE A 25 8.28 -2.77 -2.44
CA ILE A 25 8.19 -4.22 -2.48
C ILE A 25 7.24 -4.57 -3.63
N ILE A 26 7.58 -5.60 -4.42
CA ILE A 26 6.69 -6.16 -5.44
C ILE A 26 6.00 -7.39 -4.86
N ASP A 27 4.67 -7.36 -4.85
CA ASP A 27 3.84 -8.50 -4.48
C ASP A 27 3.58 -9.37 -5.72
N VAL A 28 3.92 -10.67 -5.64
CA VAL A 28 3.76 -11.63 -6.74
C VAL A 28 2.83 -12.74 -6.30
N ASN A 29 1.65 -12.79 -6.92
CA ASN A 29 0.65 -13.83 -6.72
C ASN A 29 0.41 -14.63 -8.02
N MET A 30 0.46 -15.95 -7.90
CA MET A 30 0.22 -16.88 -9.02
C MET A 30 -0.93 -17.85 -8.70
N ASP A 31 -1.87 -17.48 -7.84
CA ASP A 31 -3.04 -18.27 -7.48
C ASP A 31 -4.14 -18.15 -8.55
N GLU A 32 -3.91 -18.76 -9.69
CA GLU A 32 -4.87 -18.85 -10.80
C GLU A 32 -5.17 -20.32 -11.10
N GLY A 33 -6.46 -20.70 -11.15
CA GLY A 33 -6.89 -22.09 -11.30
C GLY A 33 -6.52 -22.77 -12.62
N MET A 34 -6.07 -22.01 -13.61
CA MET A 34 -5.80 -22.48 -14.97
C MET A 34 -4.31 -22.54 -15.33
N ILE A 35 -3.44 -22.34 -14.35
CA ILE A 35 -1.97 -22.39 -14.53
C ILE A 35 -1.32 -23.28 -13.48
N ASP A 36 -0.12 -23.80 -13.77
CA ASP A 36 0.75 -24.35 -12.74
C ASP A 36 1.39 -23.21 -11.96
N GLY A 37 0.83 -22.93 -10.77
CA GLY A 37 1.27 -21.81 -9.93
C GLY A 37 2.73 -21.93 -9.47
N LYS A 38 3.25 -23.16 -9.26
CA LYS A 38 4.67 -23.36 -8.91
C LYS A 38 5.60 -23.00 -10.06
N GLU A 39 5.31 -23.52 -11.23
CA GLU A 39 6.11 -23.25 -12.44
C GLU A 39 6.06 -21.76 -12.78
N ALA A 40 4.87 -21.17 -12.75
CA ALA A 40 4.68 -19.74 -13.02
C ALA A 40 5.44 -18.84 -12.02
N MET A 41 5.35 -19.16 -10.71
CA MET A 41 6.07 -18.42 -9.66
C MET A 41 7.58 -18.48 -9.88
N VAL A 42 8.14 -19.68 -10.05
CA VAL A 42 9.58 -19.88 -10.26
C VAL A 42 10.06 -19.15 -11.52
N LYS A 43 9.33 -19.29 -12.62
CA LYS A 43 9.68 -18.64 -13.89
C LYS A 43 9.66 -17.13 -13.76
N PHE A 44 8.61 -16.57 -13.18
CA PHE A 44 8.47 -15.11 -13.04
C PHE A 44 9.52 -14.53 -12.11
N LEU A 45 9.81 -15.16 -10.97
CA LEU A 45 10.84 -14.71 -10.05
C LEU A 45 12.26 -14.75 -10.67
N ASN A 46 12.55 -15.76 -11.48
CA ASN A 46 13.82 -15.83 -12.21
C ASN A 46 13.92 -14.71 -13.27
N LEU A 47 12.82 -14.38 -13.93
CA LEU A 47 12.78 -13.25 -14.86
C LEU A 47 12.97 -11.92 -14.13
N ILE A 48 12.31 -11.69 -13.00
CA ILE A 48 12.53 -10.50 -12.15
C ILE A 48 14.00 -10.41 -11.73
N ALA A 49 14.62 -11.51 -11.31
CA ALA A 49 16.02 -11.53 -10.88
C ALA A 49 17.00 -11.15 -12.01
N SER A 50 16.63 -11.37 -13.28
CA SER A 50 17.43 -10.97 -14.44
C SER A 50 17.22 -9.52 -14.87
N GLU A 51 16.26 -8.80 -14.28
CA GLU A 51 15.93 -7.41 -14.58
C GLU A 51 16.44 -6.49 -13.46
N PRO A 52 17.62 -5.86 -13.57
CA PRO A 52 18.24 -5.08 -12.48
C PRO A 52 17.33 -3.95 -11.97
N TYR A 53 16.50 -3.39 -12.84
CA TYR A 53 15.61 -2.30 -12.51
C TYR A 53 14.49 -2.74 -11.56
N ILE A 54 13.98 -3.96 -11.72
CA ILE A 54 12.95 -4.53 -10.85
C ILE A 54 13.59 -5.19 -9.62
N ALA A 55 14.71 -5.91 -9.83
CA ALA A 55 15.40 -6.68 -8.79
C ALA A 55 16.00 -5.82 -7.65
N ARG A 56 16.02 -4.50 -7.80
CA ARG A 56 16.47 -3.57 -6.76
C ARG A 56 15.56 -3.49 -5.55
N VAL A 57 14.31 -3.94 -5.66
CA VAL A 57 13.35 -4.00 -4.56
C VAL A 57 13.10 -5.44 -4.13
N PRO A 58 12.79 -5.70 -2.84
CA PRO A 58 12.42 -7.03 -2.38
C PRO A 58 11.14 -7.53 -3.04
N VAL A 59 10.98 -8.85 -3.05
CA VAL A 59 9.76 -9.51 -3.53
C VAL A 59 8.99 -10.09 -2.37
N MET A 60 7.68 -9.88 -2.37
CA MET A 60 6.72 -10.57 -1.53
C MET A 60 6.09 -11.71 -2.34
N ILE A 61 6.23 -12.93 -1.81
CA ILE A 61 5.68 -14.15 -2.41
C ILE A 61 4.30 -14.35 -1.78
N ASP A 62 3.25 -14.15 -2.58
CA ASP A 62 1.86 -14.26 -2.14
C ASP A 62 1.20 -15.50 -2.73
N SER A 63 0.72 -16.38 -1.87
CA SER A 63 -0.11 -17.53 -2.25
C SER A 63 -0.90 -18.09 -1.08
N SER A 64 -2.08 -18.63 -1.39
CA SER A 64 -2.88 -19.44 -0.46
C SER A 64 -2.34 -20.87 -0.30
N LYS A 65 -1.36 -21.28 -1.13
CA LYS A 65 -0.81 -22.65 -1.18
C LYS A 65 0.65 -22.65 -0.78
N TRP A 66 0.96 -23.42 0.28
CA TRP A 66 2.33 -23.51 0.79
C TRP A 66 3.35 -23.96 -0.26
N GLU A 67 2.98 -24.91 -1.10
CA GLU A 67 3.89 -25.41 -2.14
C GLU A 67 4.31 -24.36 -3.18
N ILE A 68 3.49 -23.33 -3.43
CA ILE A 68 3.82 -22.21 -4.30
C ILE A 68 4.76 -21.25 -3.56
N ILE A 69 4.46 -20.96 -2.29
CA ILE A 69 5.32 -20.12 -1.42
C ILE A 69 6.73 -20.73 -1.34
N GLU A 70 6.83 -22.02 -1.03
CA GLU A 70 8.13 -22.67 -0.90
C GLU A 70 8.90 -22.73 -2.22
N ALA A 71 8.21 -22.95 -3.35
CA ALA A 71 8.82 -22.90 -4.67
C ALA A 71 9.44 -21.50 -4.95
N GLY A 72 8.71 -20.44 -4.61
CA GLY A 72 9.21 -19.07 -4.72
C GLY A 72 10.38 -18.78 -3.79
N LEU A 73 10.32 -19.23 -2.53
CA LEU A 73 11.40 -19.06 -1.56
C LEU A 73 12.73 -19.69 -2.00
N LYS A 74 12.69 -20.77 -2.78
CA LYS A 74 13.88 -21.45 -3.31
C LYS A 74 14.62 -20.64 -4.37
N VAL A 75 13.97 -19.70 -5.03
CA VAL A 75 14.53 -18.95 -6.18
C VAL A 75 14.60 -17.44 -5.94
N VAL A 76 13.84 -16.88 -4.98
CA VAL A 76 13.88 -15.46 -4.69
C VAL A 76 15.27 -15.03 -4.24
N GLN A 77 15.73 -13.87 -4.73
CA GLN A 77 17.02 -13.30 -4.37
C GLN A 77 16.86 -12.23 -3.27
N GLY A 78 17.82 -12.17 -2.36
CA GLY A 78 17.80 -11.26 -1.23
C GLY A 78 16.76 -11.66 -0.16
N LYS A 79 16.38 -10.70 0.69
CA LYS A 79 15.39 -10.92 1.74
C LYS A 79 13.98 -10.75 1.16
N GLY A 80 13.27 -11.85 0.98
CA GLY A 80 11.86 -11.85 0.59
C GLY A 80 10.90 -11.70 1.77
N VAL A 81 9.63 -11.52 1.44
CA VAL A 81 8.51 -11.52 2.39
C VAL A 81 7.54 -12.60 1.97
N VAL A 82 7.03 -13.38 2.91
CA VAL A 82 5.97 -14.37 2.66
C VAL A 82 4.61 -13.78 3.01
N ASN A 83 3.67 -13.82 2.10
CA ASN A 83 2.28 -13.46 2.30
C ASN A 83 1.41 -14.70 1.99
N SER A 84 0.87 -15.39 2.92
CA SER A 84 0.88 -15.23 4.37
C SER A 84 0.80 -16.58 5.07
N ILE A 85 1.00 -16.58 6.38
CA ILE A 85 0.63 -17.71 7.23
C ILE A 85 -0.44 -17.28 8.24
N SER A 86 -1.14 -18.25 8.79
CA SER A 86 -2.16 -18.02 9.82
C SER A 86 -2.41 -19.27 10.65
N LEU A 87 -3.15 -19.12 11.74
CA LEU A 87 -3.61 -20.23 12.58
C LEU A 87 -4.85 -20.96 12.01
N LYS A 88 -5.28 -20.63 10.79
CA LYS A 88 -6.46 -21.23 10.14
C LYS A 88 -6.42 -22.76 10.12
N GLU A 89 -5.29 -23.33 9.76
CA GLU A 89 -5.07 -24.79 9.67
C GLU A 89 -4.54 -25.39 10.99
N GLY A 90 -4.59 -24.60 12.09
CA GLY A 90 -4.11 -24.99 13.39
C GLY A 90 -2.63 -24.67 13.65
N GLU A 91 -2.25 -24.79 14.92
CA GLU A 91 -0.95 -24.38 15.42
C GLU A 91 0.22 -25.21 14.86
N ALA A 92 0.02 -26.53 14.66
CA ALA A 92 1.08 -27.41 14.14
C ALA A 92 1.51 -27.01 12.71
N ALA A 93 0.57 -26.70 11.83
CA ALA A 93 0.86 -26.23 10.47
C ALA A 93 1.52 -24.84 10.50
N PHE A 94 1.01 -23.94 11.34
CA PHE A 94 1.55 -22.61 11.53
C PHE A 94 3.03 -22.64 11.97
N VAL A 95 3.35 -23.41 13.01
CA VAL A 95 4.73 -23.60 13.51
C VAL A 95 5.62 -24.23 12.45
N HIS A 96 5.13 -25.23 11.72
CA HIS A 96 5.89 -25.88 10.63
C HIS A 96 6.28 -24.88 9.53
N HIS A 97 5.31 -24.14 9.02
CA HIS A 97 5.55 -23.14 7.98
C HIS A 97 6.47 -22.01 8.48
N ALA A 98 6.26 -21.52 9.69
CA ALA A 98 7.10 -20.49 10.29
C ALA A 98 8.58 -20.93 10.41
N LYS A 99 8.83 -22.17 10.83
CA LYS A 99 10.19 -22.73 10.88
C LYS A 99 10.86 -22.78 9.51
N LEU A 100 10.11 -23.14 8.47
CA LEU A 100 10.64 -23.15 7.11
C LEU A 100 10.93 -21.73 6.60
N ILE A 101 10.01 -20.78 6.78
CA ILE A 101 10.21 -19.37 6.40
C ILE A 101 11.45 -18.79 7.07
N LYS A 102 11.61 -19.03 8.37
CA LYS A 102 12.81 -18.64 9.12
C LYS A 102 14.09 -19.21 8.51
N ARG A 103 14.08 -20.49 8.09
CA ARG A 103 15.26 -21.13 7.44
C ARG A 103 15.62 -20.49 6.10
N TYR A 104 14.63 -20.00 5.34
CA TYR A 104 14.86 -19.24 4.11
C TYR A 104 15.28 -17.78 4.37
N GLY A 105 15.20 -17.30 5.63
CA GLY A 105 15.60 -15.94 6.01
C GLY A 105 14.60 -14.86 5.57
N ALA A 106 13.36 -15.22 5.25
CA ALA A 106 12.33 -14.29 4.84
C ALA A 106 11.59 -13.67 6.04
N ALA A 107 11.07 -12.46 5.86
CA ALA A 107 10.03 -11.90 6.72
C ALA A 107 8.67 -12.55 6.40
N VAL A 108 7.71 -12.42 7.30
CA VAL A 108 6.41 -13.09 7.17
C VAL A 108 5.25 -12.18 7.52
N ILE A 109 4.24 -12.18 6.67
CA ILE A 109 2.92 -11.63 6.99
C ILE A 109 2.10 -12.69 7.70
N VAL A 110 1.56 -12.33 8.85
CA VAL A 110 0.72 -13.18 9.70
C VAL A 110 -0.69 -12.60 9.72
N MET A 111 -1.62 -13.29 9.09
CA MET A 111 -3.02 -12.86 9.09
C MET A 111 -3.70 -13.14 10.42
N ALA A 112 -4.54 -12.21 10.86
CA ALA A 112 -5.45 -12.43 12.00
C ALA A 112 -6.59 -13.39 11.61
N PHE A 113 -6.25 -14.67 11.52
CA PHE A 113 -7.12 -15.75 11.09
C PHE A 113 -6.77 -17.01 11.88
N ASP A 114 -7.71 -17.56 12.61
CA ASP A 114 -7.54 -18.81 13.37
C ASP A 114 -8.54 -19.89 12.94
N GLU A 115 -8.58 -20.96 13.68
CA GLU A 115 -9.45 -22.12 13.44
C GLU A 115 -10.96 -21.78 13.43
N LYS A 116 -11.33 -20.63 14.02
CA LYS A 116 -12.72 -20.14 14.05
C LYS A 116 -13.06 -19.20 12.89
N GLY A 117 -12.06 -18.73 12.13
CA GLY A 117 -12.23 -17.82 11.00
C GLY A 117 -11.41 -16.54 11.10
N GLN A 118 -11.59 -15.67 10.12
CA GLN A 118 -10.95 -14.35 10.12
C GLN A 118 -11.45 -13.48 11.27
N ALA A 119 -10.57 -12.69 11.83
CA ALA A 119 -10.92 -11.67 12.81
C ALA A 119 -11.67 -10.52 12.13
N ASP A 120 -12.90 -10.30 12.53
CA ASP A 120 -13.80 -9.27 11.99
C ASP A 120 -14.02 -8.07 12.93
N ASN A 121 -13.59 -8.18 14.18
CA ASN A 121 -13.69 -7.14 15.20
C ASN A 121 -12.37 -6.93 15.94
N TYR A 122 -12.30 -5.86 16.72
CA TYR A 122 -11.09 -5.46 17.44
C TYR A 122 -10.54 -6.55 18.37
N GLU A 123 -11.41 -7.13 19.19
CA GLU A 123 -11.02 -8.12 20.22
C GLU A 123 -10.40 -9.37 19.58
N ARG A 124 -11.02 -9.87 18.51
CA ARG A 124 -10.51 -11.04 17.79
C ARG A 124 -9.18 -10.74 17.09
N ARG A 125 -9.01 -9.54 16.55
CA ARG A 125 -7.75 -9.12 15.93
C ARG A 125 -6.59 -9.17 16.91
N ILE A 126 -6.74 -8.57 18.09
CA ILE A 126 -5.66 -8.55 19.09
C ILE A 126 -5.43 -9.92 19.72
N GLU A 127 -6.49 -10.71 19.96
CA GLU A 127 -6.38 -12.08 20.47
C GLU A 127 -5.52 -12.95 19.56
N ILE A 128 -5.86 -13.01 18.27
CA ILE A 128 -5.15 -13.84 17.29
C ILE A 128 -3.72 -13.35 17.06
N CYS A 129 -3.51 -12.05 16.92
CA CYS A 129 -2.18 -11.48 16.72
C CYS A 129 -1.29 -11.76 17.92
N LYS A 130 -1.80 -11.62 19.16
CA LYS A 130 -1.04 -11.93 20.36
C LYS A 130 -0.69 -13.41 20.42
N ARG A 131 -1.64 -14.32 20.22
CA ARG A 131 -1.40 -15.78 20.20
C ARG A 131 -0.34 -16.13 19.15
N SER A 132 -0.47 -15.62 17.95
CA SER A 132 0.49 -15.85 16.86
C SER A 132 1.89 -15.33 17.20
N TYR A 133 1.98 -14.14 17.79
CA TYR A 133 3.24 -13.55 18.24
C TYR A 133 3.92 -14.41 19.32
N ASP A 134 3.17 -14.84 20.32
CA ASP A 134 3.70 -15.67 21.42
C ASP A 134 4.27 -16.99 20.88
N ILE A 135 3.58 -17.65 19.95
CA ILE A 135 4.07 -18.88 19.30
C ILE A 135 5.34 -18.59 18.48
N LEU A 136 5.32 -17.56 17.65
CA LEU A 136 6.45 -17.25 16.76
C LEU A 136 7.71 -16.90 17.55
N VAL A 137 7.60 -16.06 18.56
CA VAL A 137 8.77 -15.58 19.31
C VAL A 137 9.24 -16.62 20.34
N ASN A 138 8.33 -17.21 21.09
CA ASN A 138 8.70 -18.08 22.22
C ASN A 138 8.96 -19.52 21.80
N GLU A 139 8.25 -20.06 20.80
CA GLU A 139 8.39 -21.45 20.38
C GLU A 139 9.25 -21.60 19.12
N VAL A 140 8.97 -20.79 18.07
CA VAL A 140 9.73 -20.86 16.82
C VAL A 140 11.03 -20.09 16.90
N HIS A 141 11.16 -19.15 17.84
CA HIS A 141 12.25 -18.19 17.92
C HIS A 141 12.44 -17.40 16.61
N PHE A 142 11.30 -16.98 16.03
CA PHE A 142 11.27 -16.15 14.83
C PHE A 142 11.75 -14.73 15.20
N PRO A 143 12.59 -14.08 14.39
CA PRO A 143 12.97 -12.69 14.64
C PRO A 143 11.73 -11.79 14.68
N ALA A 144 11.53 -11.09 15.80
CA ALA A 144 10.31 -10.30 16.00
C ALA A 144 10.16 -9.16 14.99
N GLU A 145 11.29 -8.58 14.53
CA GLU A 145 11.36 -7.54 13.50
C GLU A 145 10.98 -8.03 12.09
N ASP A 146 10.94 -9.34 11.88
CA ASP A 146 10.53 -9.97 10.62
C ASP A 146 9.06 -10.43 10.63
N ILE A 147 8.34 -10.19 11.73
CA ILE A 147 6.91 -10.47 11.87
C ILE A 147 6.10 -9.24 11.49
N ILE A 148 5.18 -9.40 10.53
CA ILE A 148 4.29 -8.34 10.07
C ILE A 148 2.86 -8.84 10.17
N PHE A 149 2.04 -8.23 11.04
CA PHE A 149 0.65 -8.64 11.17
C PHE A 149 -0.24 -8.00 10.11
N ASP A 150 -1.16 -8.78 9.57
CA ASP A 150 -2.31 -8.30 8.82
C ASP A 150 -3.57 -8.55 9.65
N PRO A 151 -4.09 -7.52 10.36
CA PRO A 151 -5.29 -7.65 11.17
C PRO A 151 -6.59 -7.61 10.36
N ASN A 152 -6.54 -7.80 9.07
CA ASN A 152 -7.59 -7.78 8.05
C ASN A 152 -8.23 -6.41 7.83
N ILE A 153 -8.12 -5.91 6.60
CA ILE A 153 -8.86 -4.75 6.13
C ILE A 153 -10.11 -5.24 5.41
N PHE A 154 -11.26 -4.89 5.95
CA PHE A 154 -12.57 -5.21 5.37
C PHE A 154 -13.24 -3.97 4.77
N PRO A 155 -14.16 -4.15 3.81
CA PRO A 155 -14.91 -3.04 3.24
C PRO A 155 -15.69 -2.25 4.29
N VAL A 156 -15.79 -0.95 4.04
CA VAL A 156 -16.72 -0.05 4.75
C VAL A 156 -17.80 0.44 3.79
N ALA A 157 -18.78 1.16 4.28
CA ALA A 157 -19.91 1.69 3.49
C ALA A 157 -20.64 0.61 2.67
N THR A 158 -20.83 -0.56 3.26
CA THR A 158 -21.55 -1.69 2.65
C THR A 158 -23.06 -1.64 2.88
N GLY A 159 -23.53 -0.74 3.74
CA GLY A 159 -24.90 -0.70 4.23
C GLY A 159 -25.21 -1.70 5.37
N MET A 160 -24.23 -2.54 5.77
CA MET A 160 -24.38 -3.49 6.86
C MET A 160 -23.85 -2.89 8.16
N GLU A 161 -24.63 -3.00 9.23
CA GLU A 161 -24.30 -2.44 10.55
C GLU A 161 -22.98 -2.99 11.11
N GLU A 162 -22.76 -4.29 10.95
CA GLU A 162 -21.55 -5.01 11.39
C GLU A 162 -20.26 -4.53 10.73
N HIS A 163 -20.34 -3.84 9.57
CA HIS A 163 -19.18 -3.35 8.83
C HIS A 163 -18.79 -1.91 9.18
N LYS A 164 -19.59 -1.20 9.96
CA LYS A 164 -19.37 0.22 10.30
C LYS A 164 -18.03 0.46 11.02
N LEU A 165 -17.58 -0.49 11.84
CA LEU A 165 -16.35 -0.36 12.61
C LEU A 165 -15.13 -0.95 11.92
N ASN A 166 -15.26 -1.55 10.74
CA ASN A 166 -14.17 -2.29 10.09
C ASN A 166 -12.85 -1.51 9.98
N ALA A 167 -12.90 -0.25 9.55
CA ALA A 167 -11.70 0.58 9.44
C ALA A 167 -11.22 1.07 10.82
N LEU A 168 -12.12 1.55 11.66
CA LEU A 168 -11.79 2.05 13.00
C LEU A 168 -11.14 0.96 13.87
N ASP A 169 -11.69 -0.24 13.83
CA ASP A 169 -11.14 -1.38 14.57
C ASP A 169 -9.78 -1.84 14.01
N PHE A 170 -9.54 -1.68 12.69
CA PHE A 170 -8.20 -1.88 12.13
C PHE A 170 -7.20 -0.88 12.71
N PHE A 171 -7.55 0.41 12.77
CA PHE A 171 -6.68 1.43 13.35
C PHE A 171 -6.38 1.17 14.82
N ARG A 172 -7.38 0.81 15.60
CA ARG A 172 -7.26 0.46 17.02
C ARG A 172 -6.38 -0.78 17.23
N ALA A 173 -6.61 -1.83 16.44
CA ALA A 173 -5.81 -3.06 16.48
C ALA A 173 -4.36 -2.80 16.06
N THR A 174 -4.12 -2.00 15.03
CA THR A 174 -2.79 -1.57 14.60
C THR A 174 -2.04 -0.89 15.75
N LYS A 175 -2.65 0.09 16.40
CA LYS A 175 -2.06 0.77 17.55
C LYS A 175 -1.73 -0.21 18.67
N TRP A 176 -2.66 -1.08 19.03
CA TRP A 176 -2.46 -2.08 20.07
C TRP A 176 -1.29 -3.01 19.74
N ILE A 177 -1.21 -3.53 18.51
CA ILE A 177 -0.10 -4.41 18.07
C ILE A 177 1.24 -3.69 18.24
N ARG A 178 1.34 -2.44 17.79
CA ARG A 178 2.58 -1.65 17.89
C ARG A 178 3.01 -1.35 19.32
N GLU A 179 2.07 -1.22 20.24
CA GLU A 179 2.33 -0.95 21.66
C GLU A 179 2.60 -2.21 22.47
N ASN A 180 2.06 -3.37 22.07
CA ASN A 180 2.08 -4.59 22.90
C ASN A 180 2.89 -5.76 22.32
N LEU A 181 3.19 -5.74 21.00
CA LEU A 181 3.98 -6.77 20.34
C LEU A 181 5.30 -6.16 19.82
N PRO A 182 6.36 -6.14 20.66
CA PRO A 182 7.61 -5.46 20.34
C PRO A 182 8.20 -5.87 18.99
N TYR A 183 8.64 -4.89 18.22
CA TYR A 183 9.28 -4.97 16.91
C TYR A 183 8.36 -5.42 15.75
N ALA A 184 7.20 -6.02 16.02
CA ALA A 184 6.30 -6.45 14.97
C ALA A 184 5.76 -5.27 14.15
N GLY A 185 5.73 -5.45 12.81
CA GLY A 185 5.10 -4.52 11.87
C GLY A 185 3.61 -4.80 11.69
N VAL A 186 2.94 -3.91 10.95
CA VAL A 186 1.54 -4.07 10.54
C VAL A 186 1.38 -3.75 9.08
N SER A 187 0.66 -4.60 8.36
CA SER A 187 0.34 -4.48 6.95
C SER A 187 -1.16 -4.68 6.69
N GLY A 188 -1.57 -4.53 5.45
CA GLY A 188 -2.91 -4.87 4.98
C GLY A 188 -3.15 -4.52 3.53
N GLY A 189 -4.12 -5.18 2.92
CA GLY A 189 -4.61 -4.90 1.57
C GLY A 189 -5.52 -3.68 1.55
N VAL A 190 -4.97 -2.50 1.32
CA VAL A 190 -5.66 -1.20 1.48
C VAL A 190 -6.87 -1.08 0.57
N SER A 191 -6.80 -1.61 -0.67
CA SER A 191 -7.89 -1.50 -1.64
C SER A 191 -9.19 -2.18 -1.19
N ASN A 192 -9.12 -3.11 -0.23
CA ASN A 192 -10.29 -3.78 0.32
C ASN A 192 -11.26 -2.80 1.00
N VAL A 193 -10.75 -1.75 1.64
CA VAL A 193 -11.57 -0.76 2.37
C VAL A 193 -12.62 -0.11 1.46
N SER A 194 -12.27 0.09 0.19
CA SER A 194 -13.08 0.80 -0.81
C SER A 194 -13.86 -0.11 -1.76
N PHE A 195 -14.00 -1.39 -1.43
CA PHE A 195 -14.64 -2.38 -2.30
C PHE A 195 -16.07 -2.00 -2.70
N SER A 196 -16.81 -1.34 -1.81
CA SER A 196 -18.19 -0.85 -2.05
C SER A 196 -18.25 0.21 -3.16
N PHE A 197 -17.14 0.84 -3.50
CA PHE A 197 -17.04 1.90 -4.52
C PHE A 197 -16.32 1.44 -5.79
N ARG A 198 -16.32 0.15 -6.10
CA ARG A 198 -15.75 -0.36 -7.36
C ARG A 198 -16.36 0.37 -8.57
N GLY A 199 -15.48 0.84 -9.48
CA GLY A 199 -15.89 1.62 -10.64
C GLY A 199 -16.00 3.14 -10.39
N ASN A 200 -15.63 3.62 -9.19
CA ASN A 200 -15.51 5.04 -8.87
C ASN A 200 -14.10 5.31 -8.32
N ASP A 201 -13.15 5.47 -9.22
CA ASP A 201 -11.73 5.54 -8.86
C ASP A 201 -11.42 6.79 -8.02
N LYS A 202 -12.08 7.92 -8.28
CA LYS A 202 -11.90 9.16 -7.50
C LYS A 202 -12.23 8.97 -6.02
N VAL A 203 -13.36 8.33 -5.72
CA VAL A 203 -13.74 8.03 -4.32
C VAL A 203 -12.79 6.99 -3.72
N ARG A 204 -12.39 5.97 -4.49
CA ARG A 204 -11.49 4.94 -4.02
C ARG A 204 -10.10 5.48 -3.69
N GLU A 205 -9.54 6.33 -4.52
CA GLU A 205 -8.25 7.00 -4.28
C GLU A 205 -8.29 7.82 -3.00
N ALA A 206 -9.34 8.62 -2.81
CA ALA A 206 -9.54 9.37 -1.58
C ALA A 206 -9.66 8.46 -0.34
N MET A 207 -10.39 7.34 -0.46
CA MET A 207 -10.51 6.36 0.63
C MET A 207 -9.17 5.69 0.96
N HIS A 208 -8.37 5.31 -0.06
CA HIS A 208 -7.05 4.70 0.16
C HIS A 208 -6.11 5.67 0.88
N SER A 209 -6.05 6.91 0.41
CA SER A 209 -5.17 7.93 0.98
C SER A 209 -5.57 8.32 2.40
N ALA A 210 -6.86 8.53 2.66
CA ALA A 210 -7.35 8.81 4.00
C ALA A 210 -7.16 7.62 4.96
N PHE A 211 -7.40 6.38 4.48
CA PHE A 211 -7.15 5.19 5.27
C PHE A 211 -5.68 5.06 5.66
N LEU A 212 -4.76 5.20 4.70
CA LEU A 212 -3.32 5.14 4.96
C LEU A 212 -2.88 6.24 5.92
N TYR A 213 -3.38 7.46 5.77
CA TYR A 213 -3.09 8.56 6.68
C TYR A 213 -3.40 8.19 8.14
N HIS A 214 -4.60 7.67 8.41
CA HIS A 214 -5.00 7.25 9.75
C HIS A 214 -4.29 5.97 10.21
N ALA A 215 -4.09 4.99 9.34
CA ALA A 215 -3.41 3.74 9.67
C ALA A 215 -1.95 3.96 10.03
N ILE A 216 -1.22 4.80 9.28
CA ILE A 216 0.19 5.14 9.56
C ILE A 216 0.31 5.89 10.88
N LYS A 217 -0.59 6.82 11.17
CA LYS A 217 -0.63 7.51 12.48
C LYS A 217 -0.83 6.54 13.66
N ASN A 218 -1.49 5.40 13.42
CA ASN A 218 -1.66 4.35 14.41
C ASN A 218 -0.54 3.29 14.37
N GLY A 219 0.47 3.46 13.51
CA GLY A 219 1.68 2.64 13.49
C GLY A 219 1.74 1.58 12.39
N MET A 220 0.88 1.64 11.37
CA MET A 220 1.00 0.79 10.17
C MET A 220 2.35 1.04 9.48
N THR A 221 3.05 -0.03 9.11
CA THR A 221 4.41 0.02 8.57
C THR A 221 4.52 -0.36 7.11
N MET A 222 3.52 -1.05 6.57
CA MET A 222 3.46 -1.52 5.20
C MET A 222 2.01 -1.44 4.71
N GLY A 223 1.80 -1.18 3.42
CA GLY A 223 0.49 -1.24 2.78
C GLY A 223 0.58 -1.91 1.42
N ILE A 224 -0.35 -2.82 1.14
CA ILE A 224 -0.49 -3.42 -0.19
C ILE A 224 -1.55 -2.59 -0.92
N VAL A 225 -1.09 -1.79 -1.89
CA VAL A 225 -1.93 -0.86 -2.65
C VAL A 225 -1.28 -0.57 -4.00
N ASN A 226 -2.09 -0.29 -5.03
CA ASN A 226 -1.54 0.25 -6.27
C ASN A 226 -1.04 1.69 -6.01
N PRO A 227 0.27 1.98 -6.17
CA PRO A 227 0.82 3.31 -5.90
C PRO A 227 0.22 4.42 -6.77
N GLU A 228 -0.29 4.09 -7.96
CA GLU A 228 -0.97 5.03 -8.86
C GLU A 228 -2.38 5.42 -8.39
N MET A 229 -2.96 4.67 -7.43
CA MET A 229 -4.28 4.93 -6.85
C MET A 229 -4.19 5.61 -5.47
N LEU A 230 -3.25 6.54 -5.34
CA LEU A 230 -3.06 7.35 -4.14
C LEU A 230 -3.13 8.84 -4.51
N GLU A 231 -3.84 9.61 -3.71
CA GLU A 231 -3.92 11.07 -3.80
C GLU A 231 -3.18 11.69 -2.61
N ILE A 232 -2.63 12.89 -2.78
CA ILE A 232 -2.05 13.62 -1.64
C ILE A 232 -3.19 14.01 -0.70
N TYR A 233 -3.07 13.65 0.57
CA TYR A 233 -4.16 13.81 1.55
C TYR A 233 -4.71 15.24 1.62
N ASP A 234 -3.85 16.28 1.59
CA ASP A 234 -4.25 17.69 1.63
C ASP A 234 -4.92 18.17 0.34
N GLU A 235 -4.80 17.43 -0.74
CA GLU A 235 -5.35 17.78 -2.06
C GLU A 235 -6.67 17.05 -2.36
N ILE A 236 -7.05 16.10 -1.53
CA ILE A 236 -8.37 15.48 -1.60
C ILE A 236 -9.41 16.60 -1.44
N ASP A 237 -10.43 16.60 -2.32
CA ASP A 237 -11.55 17.52 -2.18
C ASP A 237 -12.07 17.49 -0.74
N LYS A 238 -12.18 18.66 -0.11
CA LYS A 238 -12.51 18.76 1.33
C LYS A 238 -13.86 18.14 1.69
N ASN A 239 -14.83 18.29 0.79
CA ASN A 239 -16.15 17.72 0.99
C ASN A 239 -16.10 16.18 0.89
N LEU A 240 -15.35 15.66 -0.11
CA LEU A 240 -15.13 14.22 -0.25
C LEU A 240 -14.36 13.65 0.94
N LEU A 241 -13.29 14.32 1.38
CA LEU A 241 -12.48 13.89 2.52
C LEU A 241 -13.30 13.80 3.81
N GLU A 242 -14.15 14.82 4.08
CA GLU A 242 -15.04 14.81 5.26
C GLU A 242 -15.96 13.58 5.24
N HIS A 243 -16.60 13.29 4.11
CA HIS A 243 -17.50 12.14 3.98
C HIS A 243 -16.76 10.80 4.08
N VAL A 244 -15.58 10.70 3.48
CA VAL A 244 -14.73 9.52 3.59
C VAL A 244 -14.29 9.28 5.03
N GLU A 245 -13.85 10.30 5.73
CA GLU A 245 -13.42 10.18 7.13
C GLU A 245 -14.61 9.90 8.09
N ASP A 246 -15.79 10.45 7.81
CA ASP A 246 -17.00 10.11 8.57
C ASP A 246 -17.29 8.61 8.53
N VAL A 247 -17.04 7.97 7.36
CA VAL A 247 -17.17 6.51 7.20
C VAL A 247 -16.03 5.76 7.88
N LEU A 248 -14.77 6.13 7.61
CA LEU A 248 -13.60 5.41 8.12
C LEU A 248 -13.50 5.45 9.64
N LEU A 249 -13.89 6.57 10.25
CA LEU A 249 -13.81 6.81 11.68
C LEU A 249 -15.15 6.61 12.40
N ASN A 250 -16.19 6.20 11.67
CA ASN A 250 -17.53 6.02 12.17
C ASN A 250 -18.03 7.21 13.01
N ARG A 251 -17.90 8.44 12.46
CA ARG A 251 -18.22 9.69 13.18
C ARG A 251 -19.72 9.95 13.29
N ARG A 252 -20.53 9.33 12.41
CA ARG A 252 -21.97 9.58 12.35
C ARG A 252 -22.71 8.38 11.75
N GLU A 253 -23.96 8.22 12.13
CA GLU A 253 -24.79 7.06 11.74
C GLU A 253 -25.12 7.04 10.24
N ASP A 254 -25.33 8.20 9.62
CA ASP A 254 -25.68 8.38 8.20
C ASP A 254 -24.47 8.52 7.27
N ALA A 255 -23.25 8.23 7.77
CA ALA A 255 -22.00 8.41 7.01
C ALA A 255 -21.99 7.67 5.67
N THR A 256 -22.47 6.41 5.66
CA THR A 256 -22.54 5.58 4.46
C THR A 256 -23.44 6.19 3.39
N GLU A 257 -24.65 6.58 3.76
CA GLU A 257 -25.64 7.16 2.84
C GLU A 257 -25.12 8.46 2.22
N ARG A 258 -24.57 9.34 3.06
CA ARG A 258 -23.96 10.60 2.61
C ARG A 258 -22.82 10.40 1.62
N LEU A 259 -21.92 9.44 1.88
CA LEU A 259 -20.83 9.15 0.95
C LEU A 259 -21.34 8.54 -0.35
N LEU A 260 -22.35 7.68 -0.31
CA LEU A 260 -22.99 7.10 -1.51
C LEU A 260 -23.61 8.19 -2.38
N ASP A 261 -24.37 9.12 -1.78
CA ASP A 261 -25.01 10.25 -2.49
C ASP A 261 -23.96 11.16 -3.14
N LEU A 262 -22.88 11.47 -2.40
CA LEU A 262 -21.80 12.28 -2.92
C LEU A 262 -21.04 11.56 -4.05
N ALA A 263 -20.81 10.25 -3.93
CA ALA A 263 -20.07 9.45 -4.91
C ALA A 263 -20.71 9.44 -6.30
N GLU A 264 -22.04 9.61 -6.38
CA GLU A 264 -22.74 9.71 -7.67
C GLU A 264 -22.32 10.96 -8.45
N SER A 265 -22.01 12.06 -7.75
CA SER A 265 -21.57 13.32 -8.39
C SER A 265 -20.19 13.20 -9.05
N PHE A 266 -19.32 12.29 -8.59
CA PHE A 266 -17.98 12.05 -9.14
C PHE A 266 -17.95 11.05 -10.30
N LYS A 267 -19.04 10.39 -10.65
CA LYS A 267 -19.11 9.46 -11.79
C LYS A 267 -19.06 10.15 -13.17
N GLY A 268 -19.16 11.49 -13.23
CA GLY A 268 -19.28 12.27 -14.45
C GLY A 268 -18.11 13.16 -14.84
N ASP A 269 -17.09 13.36 -14.01
CA ASP A 269 -16.11 14.45 -14.16
C ASP A 269 -14.79 14.07 -14.84
N PHE A 270 -14.83 13.38 -15.99
CA PHE A 270 -13.64 13.27 -16.86
C PHE A 270 -13.26 14.58 -17.57
N LYS A 271 -14.11 15.61 -17.58
CA LYS A 271 -13.88 16.88 -18.28
C LYS A 271 -13.34 18.04 -17.41
N ALA A 272 -13.33 17.92 -16.11
CA ALA A 272 -12.85 18.99 -15.21
C ALA A 272 -11.31 19.04 -15.11
N ASN A 273 -10.63 17.93 -15.36
CA ASN A 273 -9.16 17.83 -15.23
C ASN A 273 -8.39 18.67 -16.26
N GLU A 274 -8.90 18.86 -17.47
CA GLU A 274 -8.18 19.64 -18.51
C GLU A 274 -8.11 21.16 -18.20
N LYS A 275 -9.05 21.71 -17.44
CA LYS A 275 -9.02 23.13 -17.05
C LYS A 275 -8.10 23.41 -15.85
N ALA A 276 -8.07 22.51 -14.87
CA ALA A 276 -7.18 22.62 -13.71
C ALA A 276 -5.70 22.52 -14.11
N ILE A 277 -5.39 21.76 -15.17
CA ILE A 277 -4.03 21.59 -15.72
C ILE A 277 -3.44 22.92 -16.23
N GLN A 278 -4.23 23.90 -16.61
CA GLN A 278 -3.74 25.17 -17.14
C GLN A 278 -3.60 26.29 -16.10
N GLU A 279 -4.33 26.26 -14.99
CA GLU A 279 -4.32 27.37 -14.01
C GLU A 279 -2.98 27.47 -13.26
N TRP A 280 -2.37 26.33 -12.84
CA TRP A 280 -1.10 26.37 -12.12
C TRP A 280 0.07 26.90 -12.98
N ARG A 281 -0.02 26.80 -14.32
CA ARG A 281 0.99 27.35 -15.23
C ARG A 281 1.05 28.88 -15.21
N SER A 282 0.03 29.55 -14.72
CA SER A 282 0.00 31.01 -14.57
C SER A 282 0.77 31.56 -13.37
N GLY A 283 1.21 30.68 -12.47
CA GLY A 283 2.00 31.03 -11.28
C GLY A 283 3.45 31.43 -11.59
N SER A 284 4.15 31.92 -10.60
CA SER A 284 5.60 32.21 -10.67
C SER A 284 6.39 30.93 -10.97
N VAL A 285 7.62 31.08 -11.48
CA VAL A 285 8.51 29.95 -11.75
C VAL A 285 8.72 29.07 -10.51
N GLN A 286 8.83 29.69 -9.33
CA GLN A 286 8.96 28.95 -8.07
C GLN A 286 7.71 28.13 -7.73
N GLU A 287 6.52 28.70 -7.91
CA GLU A 287 5.26 27.98 -7.68
C GLU A 287 5.10 26.82 -8.66
N ARG A 288 5.45 27.03 -9.93
CA ARG A 288 5.39 25.97 -10.95
C ARG A 288 6.37 24.84 -10.65
N LEU A 289 7.61 25.13 -10.30
CA LEU A 289 8.61 24.12 -9.92
C LEU A 289 8.17 23.34 -8.67
N THR A 290 7.69 24.05 -7.64
CA THR A 290 7.16 23.40 -6.43
C THR A 290 5.98 22.50 -6.76
N HIS A 291 5.03 22.98 -7.58
CA HIS A 291 3.88 22.19 -8.01
C HIS A 291 4.30 20.93 -8.77
N SER A 292 5.23 21.08 -9.73
CA SER A 292 5.77 19.95 -10.52
C SER A 292 6.41 18.89 -9.61
N MET A 293 7.18 19.29 -8.61
CA MET A 293 7.82 18.37 -7.67
C MET A 293 6.80 17.66 -6.77
N VAL A 294 5.82 18.39 -6.26
CA VAL A 294 4.76 17.80 -5.40
C VAL A 294 3.89 16.82 -6.17
N LYS A 295 3.64 17.08 -7.46
CA LYS A 295 2.76 16.29 -8.31
C LYS A 295 3.49 15.23 -9.16
N GLY A 296 4.82 15.23 -9.19
CA GLY A 296 5.59 14.35 -10.07
C GLY A 296 5.41 14.66 -11.55
N ILE A 297 5.21 15.95 -11.92
CA ILE A 297 5.04 16.38 -13.31
C ILE A 297 6.39 16.77 -13.89
N ASP A 298 6.87 16.08 -14.90
CA ASP A 298 8.15 16.35 -15.58
C ASP A 298 8.02 17.07 -16.92
N GLU A 299 6.82 17.11 -17.51
CA GLU A 299 6.53 17.66 -18.83
C GLU A 299 7.10 19.07 -19.07
N PHE A 300 7.11 19.92 -18.03
CA PHE A 300 7.52 21.32 -18.13
C PHE A 300 8.84 21.62 -17.41
N ILE A 301 9.49 20.62 -16.84
CA ILE A 301 10.62 20.82 -15.93
C ILE A 301 11.80 21.53 -16.62
N GLU A 302 12.12 21.19 -17.88
CA GLU A 302 13.21 21.80 -18.62
C GLU A 302 12.97 23.28 -18.84
N ILE A 303 11.74 23.66 -19.19
CA ILE A 303 11.34 25.06 -19.45
C ILE A 303 11.40 25.87 -18.16
N ASP A 304 10.82 25.36 -17.08
CA ASP A 304 10.75 26.08 -15.81
C ASP A 304 12.12 26.17 -15.10
N VAL A 305 12.95 25.14 -15.22
CA VAL A 305 14.34 25.18 -14.71
C VAL A 305 15.19 26.16 -15.49
N GLU A 306 15.05 26.24 -16.83
CA GLU A 306 15.79 27.19 -17.65
C GLU A 306 15.36 28.65 -17.37
N GLU A 307 14.06 28.88 -17.14
CA GLU A 307 13.55 30.19 -16.71
C GLU A 307 14.13 30.60 -15.35
N ALA A 308 14.17 29.66 -14.37
CA ALA A 308 14.79 29.90 -13.10
C ALA A 308 16.29 30.19 -13.23
N ARG A 309 17.00 29.41 -14.09
CA ARG A 309 18.42 29.59 -14.36
C ARG A 309 18.75 30.96 -14.95
N ALA A 310 17.90 31.46 -15.85
CA ALA A 310 18.11 32.76 -16.48
C ALA A 310 18.03 33.95 -15.50
N THR A 311 17.37 33.76 -14.35
CA THR A 311 17.20 34.77 -13.31
C THR A 311 18.13 34.54 -12.10
N SER A 312 18.87 33.44 -12.07
CA SER A 312 19.81 33.08 -11.01
C SER A 312 21.24 33.60 -11.29
N GLU A 313 21.98 33.95 -10.24
CA GLU A 313 23.38 34.35 -10.38
C GLU A 313 24.28 33.20 -10.82
N LYS A 314 24.00 31.98 -10.31
CA LYS A 314 24.72 30.75 -10.65
C LYS A 314 23.73 29.65 -10.99
N ALA A 315 24.10 28.76 -11.90
CA ALA A 315 23.26 27.62 -12.29
C ALA A 315 22.91 26.69 -11.09
N ILE A 316 23.82 26.57 -10.11
CA ILE A 316 23.61 25.78 -8.90
C ILE A 316 22.49 26.34 -8.02
N ASP A 317 22.24 27.64 -8.07
CA ASP A 317 21.21 28.29 -7.26
C ASP A 317 19.80 27.76 -7.57
N VAL A 318 19.57 27.30 -8.81
CA VAL A 318 18.31 26.63 -9.19
C VAL A 318 18.07 25.38 -8.34
N ILE A 319 19.12 24.61 -8.07
CA ILE A 319 19.02 23.41 -7.23
C ILE A 319 18.89 23.81 -5.77
N GLU A 320 19.82 24.67 -5.27
CA GLU A 320 19.92 24.99 -3.86
C GLU A 320 18.77 25.88 -3.35
N ILE A 321 18.17 26.68 -4.22
CA ILE A 321 17.06 27.59 -3.85
C ILE A 321 15.73 27.05 -4.35
N ASN A 322 15.57 26.92 -5.69
CA ASN A 322 14.27 26.66 -6.26
C ASN A 322 13.81 25.21 -6.06
N LEU A 323 14.66 24.22 -6.41
CA LEU A 323 14.29 22.81 -6.28
C LEU A 323 14.27 22.39 -4.80
N MET A 324 15.21 22.87 -3.97
CA MET A 324 15.20 22.56 -2.54
C MET A 324 13.98 23.15 -1.82
N ALA A 325 13.48 24.31 -2.24
CA ALA A 325 12.22 24.86 -1.72
C ALA A 325 11.04 23.90 -2.01
N GLY A 326 10.96 23.37 -3.22
CA GLY A 326 9.96 22.34 -3.59
C GLY A 326 10.12 21.05 -2.77
N MET A 327 11.37 20.55 -2.63
CA MET A 327 11.66 19.37 -1.83
C MET A 327 11.33 19.53 -0.35
N ASN A 328 11.47 20.72 0.21
CA ASN A 328 11.06 20.98 1.58
C ASN A 328 9.53 20.81 1.75
N VAL A 329 8.73 21.26 0.78
CA VAL A 329 7.28 21.04 0.79
C VAL A 329 6.94 19.54 0.73
N VAL A 330 7.61 18.81 -0.16
CA VAL A 330 7.47 17.33 -0.25
C VAL A 330 7.86 16.68 1.08
N GLY A 331 8.97 17.10 1.69
CA GLY A 331 9.44 16.60 2.99
C GLY A 331 8.43 16.85 4.12
N ASP A 332 7.83 18.04 4.16
CA ASP A 332 6.82 18.41 5.17
C ASP A 332 5.53 17.57 4.99
N LEU A 333 5.09 17.38 3.75
CA LEU A 333 3.94 16.54 3.43
C LEU A 333 4.19 15.08 3.82
N PHE A 334 5.38 14.55 3.50
CA PHE A 334 5.78 13.20 3.88
C PHE A 334 5.91 13.06 5.41
N GLY A 335 6.60 13.97 6.08
CA GLY A 335 6.79 13.93 7.52
C GLY A 335 5.50 14.06 8.33
N SER A 336 4.48 14.73 7.77
CA SER A 336 3.15 14.82 8.38
C SER A 336 2.22 13.64 8.05
N GLY A 337 2.67 12.70 7.23
CA GLY A 337 1.89 11.53 6.79
C GLY A 337 0.81 11.86 5.74
N LYS A 338 0.91 13.00 5.08
CA LYS A 338 -0.03 13.46 4.04
C LYS A 338 0.40 13.09 2.63
N MET A 339 1.66 12.75 2.44
CA MET A 339 2.24 12.18 1.24
C MET A 339 2.87 10.84 1.61
N PHE A 340 2.82 9.88 0.70
CA PHE A 340 3.35 8.53 0.92
C PHE A 340 4.64 8.33 0.14
N LEU A 341 5.47 7.39 0.57
CA LEU A 341 6.80 7.18 -0.03
C LEU A 341 6.78 6.99 -1.56
N PRO A 342 5.81 6.28 -2.18
CA PRO A 342 5.71 6.21 -3.64
C PRO A 342 5.59 7.56 -4.33
N GLN A 343 4.90 8.51 -3.71
CA GLN A 343 4.71 9.86 -4.24
C GLN A 343 5.97 10.74 -4.09
N VAL A 344 6.84 10.43 -3.13
CA VAL A 344 8.11 11.13 -2.94
C VAL A 344 9.15 10.70 -3.97
N VAL A 345 9.13 9.43 -4.38
CA VAL A 345 10.06 8.83 -5.35
C VAL A 345 9.75 9.28 -6.75
#